data_9a60e2984eb83aa8cebf59253f883f9e
#
_entry.id   9a60e2984eb83aa8cebf59253f883f9e
#
_cell.length_a   1.000
_cell.length_b   1.000
_cell.length_c   1.000
_cell.angle_alpha   90.00
_cell.angle_beta   90.00
_cell.angle_gamma   90.00
#
_symmetry.space_group_name_H-M   'P 1'
#
loop_
_entity.id
_entity.type
_entity.pdbx_description
1 polymer ?
#
loop_
_entity_poly.entity_id
_entity_poly.type
_entity_poly.pdbx_seq_one_letter_code
_entity_poly.pdbx_strand_id
1 'polypeptide(L)'
;MNPASMLIAMMLAAPVPETPHATARALLDRAAVARARGDEGAALAHLRAALQAARTADAPAEEAAAAVGILDITRAADALALAQAIVPRALAVAPSGTAHEAEALRLLAAVDVAAGDRAGAESLFRQAVDVLERAHGVVDERLAPAVCELGLLLVGDGRLAEAEALLRRGLAIDDAGVRRVDRRARQVFTLDILAALATSKGDHAEAEALLRRALALATLDPALGPADVGATSSGLAKVLIDRGQMREGGDLARRALALYERVQGERHAEQTEVLVTLASVRAAAGALDEAVALLRRAGRVAETENARPVVKAAAAANLGGLWMSQGRYQDAEPLLERAVELAEQGVGAGHPGLVRPVQMLADCYRLRGRFPEAAALYERSLSLAGRAYGLRSAPAMASLSGLAVVEEQAGHRERAEALHREAVAIAEDVADARDPGRIEALAGLARFYQHQGQTGSAEHLYVKALAAADFVGARDARRVAVLRGLASLYAVQGRRAEASQIEAALATPAGIAAAVTWVVAPAEHP
;
A
#
# COMPACT_ATOMS: atom_id res chain seq x y z
N MET A 1 -23.28 -60.40 7.70
CA MET A 1 -24.23 -59.32 7.29
C MET A 1 -25.05 -59.86 6.11
N ASN A 2 -26.39 -59.75 6.20
CA ASN A 2 -27.33 -60.21 5.20
C ASN A 2 -27.15 -59.38 3.90
N PRO A 3 -27.13 -60.00 2.68
CA PRO A 3 -27.02 -59.27 1.43
C PRO A 3 -28.05 -58.13 1.24
N ALA A 4 -29.22 -58.29 1.82
CA ALA A 4 -30.26 -57.23 1.79
C ALA A 4 -29.85 -55.98 2.62
N SER A 5 -29.13 -56.14 3.75
CA SER A 5 -28.62 -55.04 4.55
C SER A 5 -27.46 -54.31 3.87
N MET A 6 -26.71 -55.04 3.04
CA MET A 6 -25.64 -54.45 2.22
C MET A 6 -26.19 -53.64 1.03
N LEU A 7 -27.30 -54.15 0.42
CA LEU A 7 -27.99 -53.42 -0.66
C LEU A 7 -28.67 -52.14 -0.15
N ILE A 8 -29.28 -52.20 1.06
CA ILE A 8 -29.88 -51.02 1.71
C ILE A 8 -28.80 -50.02 2.10
N ALA A 9 -27.63 -50.45 2.61
CA ALA A 9 -26.50 -49.59 2.92
C ALA A 9 -25.89 -48.97 1.66
N MET A 10 -25.84 -49.69 0.52
CA MET A 10 -25.42 -49.14 -0.77
C MET A 10 -26.47 -48.21 -1.38
N MET A 11 -27.77 -48.44 -1.19
CA MET A 11 -28.84 -47.51 -1.60
C MET A 11 -28.89 -46.23 -0.76
N LEU A 12 -28.54 -46.32 0.54
CA LEU A 12 -28.40 -45.15 1.42
C LEU A 12 -27.07 -44.40 1.24
N ALA A 13 -26.08 -45.03 0.59
CA ALA A 13 -24.79 -44.42 0.24
C ALA A 13 -24.76 -43.89 -1.19
N ALA A 14 -25.84 -44.03 -1.98
CA ALA A 14 -25.95 -43.30 -3.24
C ALA A 14 -26.07 -41.81 -2.93
N PRO A 15 -25.18 -40.96 -3.48
CA PRO A 15 -25.32 -39.53 -3.30
C PRO A 15 -26.73 -39.17 -3.79
N VAL A 16 -27.52 -38.53 -2.92
CA VAL A 16 -28.80 -37.89 -3.33
C VAL A 16 -28.43 -37.06 -4.56
N PRO A 17 -29.14 -37.21 -5.72
CA PRO A 17 -28.80 -36.41 -6.87
C PRO A 17 -28.94 -34.95 -6.46
N GLU A 18 -27.78 -34.26 -6.39
CA GLU A 18 -27.70 -32.83 -6.07
C GLU A 18 -28.59 -32.14 -7.12
N THR A 19 -29.54 -31.34 -6.67
CA THR A 19 -30.33 -30.53 -7.60
C THR A 19 -29.34 -29.67 -8.41
N PRO A 20 -29.60 -29.37 -9.69
CA PRO A 20 -28.71 -28.55 -10.49
C PRO A 20 -28.33 -27.23 -9.82
N HIS A 21 -29.21 -26.68 -9.00
CA HIS A 21 -28.97 -25.49 -8.17
C HIS A 21 -27.91 -25.78 -7.07
N ALA A 22 -28.04 -26.88 -6.33
CA ALA A 22 -27.03 -27.26 -5.32
C ALA A 22 -25.67 -27.54 -5.95
N THR A 23 -25.67 -28.13 -7.18
CA THR A 23 -24.46 -28.36 -7.96
C THR A 23 -23.79 -27.04 -8.37
N ALA A 24 -24.55 -26.04 -8.82
CA ALA A 24 -24.02 -24.73 -9.20
C ALA A 24 -23.36 -24.04 -7.99
N ARG A 25 -24.01 -24.05 -6.83
CA ARG A 25 -23.49 -23.48 -5.60
C ARG A 25 -22.21 -24.16 -5.13
N ALA A 26 -22.17 -25.49 -5.13
CA ALA A 26 -20.98 -26.27 -4.76
C ALA A 26 -19.79 -25.99 -5.71
N LEU A 27 -20.04 -25.74 -6.98
CA LEU A 27 -19.01 -25.38 -7.94
C LEU A 27 -18.50 -23.95 -7.73
N LEU A 28 -19.33 -23.00 -7.34
CA LEU A 28 -18.90 -21.65 -6.93
C LEU A 28 -18.00 -21.72 -5.69
N ASP A 29 -18.37 -22.52 -4.69
CA ASP A 29 -17.54 -22.71 -3.49
C ASP A 29 -16.17 -23.35 -3.82
N ARG A 30 -16.14 -24.34 -4.73
CA ARG A 30 -14.88 -24.92 -5.24
C ARG A 30 -14.03 -23.92 -6.02
N ALA A 31 -14.65 -23.05 -6.79
CA ALA A 31 -13.95 -21.97 -7.49
C ALA A 31 -13.30 -21.00 -6.51
N ALA A 32 -14.01 -20.62 -5.45
CA ALA A 32 -13.47 -19.76 -4.40
C ALA A 32 -12.25 -20.40 -3.71
N VAL A 33 -12.31 -21.69 -3.38
CA VAL A 33 -11.19 -22.45 -2.80
C VAL A 33 -10.00 -22.55 -3.76
N ALA A 34 -10.23 -22.81 -5.04
CA ALA A 34 -9.17 -22.88 -6.06
C ALA A 34 -8.49 -21.51 -6.21
N ARG A 35 -9.26 -20.43 -6.22
CA ARG A 35 -8.77 -19.05 -6.29
C ARG A 35 -7.90 -18.69 -5.08
N ALA A 36 -8.34 -19.04 -3.87
CA ALA A 36 -7.57 -18.85 -2.64
C ALA A 36 -6.22 -19.60 -2.65
N ARG A 37 -6.12 -20.70 -3.39
CA ARG A 37 -4.87 -21.47 -3.59
C ARG A 37 -3.99 -20.91 -4.71
N GLY A 38 -4.42 -19.87 -5.42
CA GLY A 38 -3.72 -19.31 -6.57
C GLY A 38 -3.86 -20.15 -7.86
N ASP A 39 -4.78 -21.13 -7.88
CA ASP A 39 -5.04 -21.97 -9.07
C ASP A 39 -6.18 -21.32 -9.90
N GLU A 40 -5.82 -20.27 -10.65
CA GLU A 40 -6.77 -19.57 -11.52
C GLU A 40 -7.35 -20.48 -12.60
N GLY A 41 -6.57 -21.45 -13.09
CA GLY A 41 -7.03 -22.42 -14.10
C GLY A 41 -8.14 -23.32 -13.57
N ALA A 42 -7.97 -23.90 -12.38
CA ALA A 42 -9.01 -24.69 -11.72
C ALA A 42 -10.21 -23.82 -11.33
N ALA A 43 -9.97 -22.62 -10.82
CA ALA A 43 -11.04 -21.69 -10.47
C ALA A 43 -11.91 -21.36 -11.69
N LEU A 44 -11.30 -21.03 -12.83
CA LEU A 44 -12.01 -20.73 -14.07
C LEU A 44 -12.79 -21.95 -14.61
N ALA A 45 -12.23 -23.16 -14.51
CA ALA A 45 -12.91 -24.38 -14.87
C ALA A 45 -14.17 -24.62 -14.02
N HIS A 46 -14.05 -24.42 -12.70
CA HIS A 46 -15.21 -24.53 -11.80
C HIS A 46 -16.27 -23.45 -12.04
N LEU A 47 -15.88 -22.20 -12.33
CA LEU A 47 -16.82 -21.12 -12.66
C LEU A 47 -17.58 -21.39 -13.96
N ARG A 48 -16.91 -21.90 -14.99
CA ARG A 48 -17.56 -22.30 -16.26
C ARG A 48 -18.54 -23.44 -16.04
N ALA A 49 -18.19 -24.42 -15.23
CA ALA A 49 -19.09 -25.52 -14.86
C ALA A 49 -20.29 -25.01 -14.02
N ALA A 50 -20.05 -24.08 -13.07
CA ALA A 50 -21.10 -23.44 -12.27
C ALA A 50 -22.09 -22.67 -13.17
N LEU A 51 -21.57 -21.89 -14.14
CA LEU A 51 -22.38 -21.16 -15.11
C LEU A 51 -23.32 -22.10 -15.90
N GLN A 52 -22.79 -23.23 -16.36
CA GLN A 52 -23.58 -24.20 -17.10
C GLN A 52 -24.65 -24.88 -16.22
N ALA A 53 -24.28 -25.24 -14.98
CA ALA A 53 -25.20 -25.85 -14.03
C ALA A 53 -26.32 -24.86 -13.62
N ALA A 54 -25.99 -23.59 -13.41
CA ALA A 54 -26.93 -22.54 -13.08
C ALA A 54 -27.95 -22.30 -14.23
N ARG A 55 -27.49 -22.31 -15.48
CA ARG A 55 -28.35 -22.23 -16.66
C ARG A 55 -29.34 -23.37 -16.77
N THR A 56 -28.88 -24.60 -16.50
CA THR A 56 -29.75 -25.79 -16.50
C THR A 56 -30.75 -25.78 -15.37
N ALA A 57 -30.43 -25.13 -14.25
CA ALA A 57 -31.28 -25.01 -13.07
C ALA A 57 -32.26 -23.82 -13.12
N ASP A 58 -32.15 -22.94 -14.13
CA ASP A 58 -32.76 -21.61 -14.16
C ASP A 58 -32.51 -20.83 -12.84
N ALA A 59 -31.25 -20.79 -12.44
CA ALA A 59 -30.78 -20.18 -11.20
C ALA A 59 -30.00 -18.87 -11.49
N PRO A 60 -30.71 -17.76 -11.72
CA PRO A 60 -30.08 -16.51 -12.22
C PRO A 60 -29.10 -15.87 -11.25
N ALA A 61 -29.21 -16.09 -9.94
CA ALA A 61 -28.28 -15.58 -8.95
C ALA A 61 -26.91 -16.28 -9.05
N GLU A 62 -26.89 -17.61 -9.14
CA GLU A 62 -25.68 -18.41 -9.32
C GLU A 62 -25.08 -18.20 -10.71
N GLU A 63 -25.91 -18.01 -11.74
CA GLU A 63 -25.48 -17.68 -13.09
C GLU A 63 -24.73 -16.33 -13.09
N ALA A 64 -25.28 -15.32 -12.42
CA ALA A 64 -24.65 -14.01 -12.27
C ALA A 64 -23.32 -14.08 -11.48
N ALA A 65 -23.31 -14.81 -10.36
CA ALA A 65 -22.10 -14.98 -9.56
C ALA A 65 -20.98 -15.68 -10.35
N ALA A 66 -21.32 -16.70 -11.15
CA ALA A 66 -20.34 -17.38 -12.01
C ALA A 66 -19.81 -16.47 -13.12
N ALA A 67 -20.67 -15.68 -13.76
CA ALA A 67 -20.28 -14.75 -14.82
C ALA A 67 -19.33 -13.65 -14.29
N VAL A 68 -19.63 -13.06 -13.13
CA VAL A 68 -18.77 -12.06 -12.48
C VAL A 68 -17.45 -12.68 -12.03
N GLY A 69 -17.47 -13.91 -11.49
CA GLY A 69 -16.25 -14.62 -11.13
C GLY A 69 -15.32 -14.89 -12.34
N ILE A 70 -15.89 -15.22 -13.51
CA ILE A 70 -15.12 -15.36 -14.76
C ILE A 70 -14.53 -14.02 -15.18
N LEU A 71 -15.29 -12.94 -15.10
CA LEU A 71 -14.83 -11.59 -15.43
C LEU A 71 -13.68 -11.16 -14.54
N ASP A 72 -13.75 -11.41 -13.25
CA ASP A 72 -12.72 -11.09 -12.27
C ASP A 72 -11.36 -11.74 -12.59
N ILE A 73 -11.40 -13.00 -13.05
CA ILE A 73 -10.18 -13.74 -13.38
C ILE A 73 -9.64 -13.32 -14.75
N THR A 74 -10.50 -13.31 -15.75
CA THR A 74 -10.08 -13.15 -17.15
C THR A 74 -9.91 -11.70 -17.56
N ARG A 75 -10.70 -10.80 -16.98
CA ARG A 75 -10.82 -9.37 -17.37
C ARG A 75 -11.01 -9.19 -18.88
N ALA A 76 -11.54 -10.23 -19.53
CA ALA A 76 -11.74 -10.27 -20.96
C ALA A 76 -13.03 -9.52 -21.35
N ALA A 77 -13.02 -8.89 -22.52
CA ALA A 77 -14.21 -8.19 -23.06
C ALA A 77 -15.42 -9.12 -23.20
N ASP A 78 -15.19 -10.37 -23.61
CA ASP A 78 -16.25 -11.37 -23.74
C ASP A 78 -16.89 -11.73 -22.38
N ALA A 79 -16.09 -11.79 -21.33
CA ALA A 79 -16.57 -12.05 -19.97
C ALA A 79 -17.36 -10.85 -19.42
N LEU A 80 -16.94 -9.64 -19.74
CA LEU A 80 -17.69 -8.42 -19.41
C LEU A 80 -19.05 -8.41 -20.12
N ALA A 81 -19.08 -8.65 -21.42
CA ALA A 81 -20.32 -8.73 -22.20
C ALA A 81 -21.28 -9.81 -21.66
N LEU A 82 -20.72 -10.98 -21.26
CA LEU A 82 -21.48 -12.05 -20.64
C LEU A 82 -22.09 -11.61 -19.30
N ALA A 83 -21.31 -10.99 -18.43
CA ALA A 83 -21.78 -10.51 -17.13
C ALA A 83 -22.84 -9.40 -17.28
N GLN A 84 -22.65 -8.46 -18.20
CA GLN A 84 -23.62 -7.40 -18.54
C GLN A 84 -24.97 -7.96 -19.03
N ALA A 85 -24.95 -9.09 -19.71
CA ALA A 85 -26.18 -9.73 -20.18
C ALA A 85 -26.92 -10.51 -19.07
N ILE A 86 -26.20 -11.07 -18.11
CA ILE A 86 -26.77 -12.00 -17.13
C ILE A 86 -27.16 -11.29 -15.82
N VAL A 87 -26.31 -10.41 -15.28
CA VAL A 87 -26.50 -9.84 -13.94
C VAL A 87 -27.80 -9.02 -13.81
N PRO A 88 -28.23 -8.21 -14.80
CA PRO A 88 -29.52 -7.51 -14.73
C PRO A 88 -30.74 -8.43 -14.61
N ARG A 89 -30.66 -9.65 -15.17
CA ARG A 89 -31.74 -10.65 -15.05
C ARG A 89 -31.85 -11.15 -13.61
N ALA A 90 -30.71 -11.39 -12.94
CA ALA A 90 -30.72 -11.79 -11.55
C ALA A 90 -31.33 -10.71 -10.64
N LEU A 91 -31.04 -9.44 -10.91
CA LEU A 91 -31.66 -8.31 -10.21
C LEU A 91 -33.15 -8.21 -10.45
N ALA A 92 -33.60 -8.40 -11.71
CA ALA A 92 -34.99 -8.30 -12.07
C ALA A 92 -35.91 -9.34 -11.39
N VAL A 93 -35.37 -10.51 -11.04
CA VAL A 93 -36.12 -11.59 -10.37
C VAL A 93 -35.91 -11.63 -8.85
N ALA A 94 -34.95 -10.88 -8.32
CA ALA A 94 -34.67 -10.83 -6.89
C ALA A 94 -35.83 -10.15 -6.15
N PRO A 95 -36.37 -10.73 -5.06
CA PRO A 95 -37.42 -10.09 -4.29
C PRO A 95 -36.92 -8.79 -3.63
N SER A 96 -37.64 -7.70 -3.77
CA SER A 96 -37.28 -6.39 -3.20
C SER A 96 -37.17 -6.43 -1.68
N GLY A 97 -36.18 -5.70 -1.14
CA GLY A 97 -35.92 -5.63 0.29
C GLY A 97 -35.22 -6.88 0.86
N THR A 98 -34.66 -7.73 0.01
CA THR A 98 -34.03 -9.00 0.44
C THR A 98 -32.52 -9.01 0.25
N ALA A 99 -31.85 -9.96 0.93
CA ALA A 99 -30.42 -10.21 0.72
C ALA A 99 -30.09 -10.63 -0.73
N HIS A 100 -31.04 -11.22 -1.47
CA HIS A 100 -30.85 -11.58 -2.87
C HIS A 100 -30.82 -10.35 -3.77
N GLU A 101 -31.68 -9.34 -3.52
CA GLU A 101 -31.61 -8.06 -4.22
C GLU A 101 -30.26 -7.37 -3.95
N ALA A 102 -29.84 -7.32 -2.70
CA ALA A 102 -28.55 -6.70 -2.35
C ALA A 102 -27.36 -7.40 -3.00
N GLU A 103 -27.38 -8.73 -3.07
CA GLU A 103 -26.33 -9.50 -3.76
C GLU A 103 -26.34 -9.22 -5.27
N ALA A 104 -27.51 -9.16 -5.90
CA ALA A 104 -27.62 -8.83 -7.32
C ALA A 104 -27.15 -7.40 -7.63
N LEU A 105 -27.48 -6.42 -6.76
CA LEU A 105 -26.97 -5.05 -6.83
C LEU A 105 -25.45 -5.00 -6.72
N ARG A 106 -24.87 -5.75 -5.78
CA ARG A 106 -23.43 -5.86 -5.57
C ARG A 106 -22.73 -6.44 -6.81
N LEU A 107 -23.26 -7.50 -7.39
CA LEU A 107 -22.73 -8.10 -8.62
C LEU A 107 -22.82 -7.14 -9.81
N LEU A 108 -23.92 -6.39 -9.93
CA LEU A 108 -24.06 -5.37 -10.98
C LEU A 108 -23.04 -4.24 -10.80
N ALA A 109 -22.82 -3.78 -9.56
CA ALA A 109 -21.78 -2.81 -9.26
C ALA A 109 -20.39 -3.29 -9.66
N ALA A 110 -20.06 -4.57 -9.43
CA ALA A 110 -18.78 -5.14 -9.87
C ALA A 110 -18.63 -5.14 -11.41
N VAL A 111 -19.73 -5.38 -12.13
CA VAL A 111 -19.76 -5.26 -13.60
C VAL A 111 -19.53 -3.82 -14.05
N ASP A 112 -20.16 -2.84 -13.40
CA ASP A 112 -19.99 -1.42 -13.71
C ASP A 112 -18.55 -0.96 -13.41
N VAL A 113 -17.92 -1.43 -12.33
CA VAL A 113 -16.48 -1.19 -12.07
C VAL A 113 -15.64 -1.71 -13.24
N ALA A 114 -15.90 -2.92 -13.71
CA ALA A 114 -15.15 -3.51 -14.82
C ALA A 114 -15.42 -2.80 -16.16
N ALA A 115 -16.62 -2.24 -16.34
CA ALA A 115 -16.98 -1.41 -17.49
C ALA A 115 -16.40 0.02 -17.43
N GLY A 116 -15.88 0.44 -16.27
CA GLY A 116 -15.38 1.79 -16.03
C GLY A 116 -16.43 2.79 -15.54
N ASP A 117 -17.69 2.38 -15.35
CA ASP A 117 -18.72 3.22 -14.74
C ASP A 117 -18.64 3.19 -13.21
N ARG A 118 -17.70 3.95 -12.69
CA ARG A 118 -17.45 4.03 -11.23
C ARG A 118 -18.58 4.72 -10.48
N ALA A 119 -19.25 5.70 -11.10
CA ALA A 119 -20.36 6.41 -10.46
C ALA A 119 -21.61 5.52 -10.35
N GLY A 120 -21.94 4.76 -11.41
CA GLY A 120 -22.98 3.73 -11.38
C GLY A 120 -22.70 2.68 -10.31
N ALA A 121 -21.47 2.16 -10.27
CA ALA A 121 -21.05 1.18 -9.28
C ALA A 121 -21.19 1.70 -7.82
N GLU A 122 -20.78 2.93 -7.54
CA GLU A 122 -20.94 3.54 -6.21
C GLU A 122 -22.42 3.60 -5.80
N SER A 123 -23.27 4.03 -6.72
CA SER A 123 -24.72 4.10 -6.48
C SER A 123 -25.30 2.72 -6.14
N LEU A 124 -24.91 1.69 -6.88
CA LEU A 124 -25.39 0.31 -6.69
C LEU A 124 -24.88 -0.30 -5.37
N PHE A 125 -23.60 -0.09 -5.03
CA PHE A 125 -23.09 -0.54 -3.73
C PHE A 125 -23.79 0.14 -2.55
N ARG A 126 -24.08 1.44 -2.64
CA ARG A 126 -24.85 2.16 -1.61
C ARG A 126 -26.26 1.62 -1.48
N GLN A 127 -26.93 1.32 -2.60
CA GLN A 127 -28.25 0.69 -2.60
C GLN A 127 -28.21 -0.70 -1.95
N ALA A 128 -27.20 -1.52 -2.27
CA ALA A 128 -27.04 -2.84 -1.66
C ALA A 128 -26.88 -2.75 -0.13
N VAL A 129 -26.07 -1.81 0.35
CA VAL A 129 -25.90 -1.54 1.79
C VAL A 129 -27.23 -1.11 2.42
N ASP A 130 -27.96 -0.16 1.81
CA ASP A 130 -29.24 0.36 2.31
C ASP A 130 -30.32 -0.73 2.37
N VAL A 131 -30.42 -1.61 1.36
CA VAL A 131 -31.33 -2.77 1.37
C VAL A 131 -31.03 -3.69 2.54
N LEU A 132 -29.74 -4.02 2.78
CA LEU A 132 -29.34 -4.91 3.87
C LEU A 132 -29.54 -4.27 5.24
N GLU A 133 -29.24 -2.98 5.41
CA GLU A 133 -29.46 -2.27 6.66
C GLU A 133 -30.92 -2.22 7.07
N ARG A 134 -31.80 -1.95 6.11
CA ARG A 134 -33.25 -1.95 6.35
C ARG A 134 -33.80 -3.33 6.69
N ALA A 135 -33.28 -4.38 6.02
CA ALA A 135 -33.76 -5.75 6.21
C ALA A 135 -33.21 -6.44 7.47
N HIS A 136 -31.96 -6.16 7.85
CA HIS A 136 -31.23 -6.95 8.84
C HIS A 136 -30.54 -6.11 9.94
N GLY A 137 -30.53 -4.79 9.79
CA GLY A 137 -29.85 -3.87 10.73
C GLY A 137 -28.39 -3.62 10.37
N VAL A 138 -27.81 -2.58 10.98
CA VAL A 138 -26.52 -1.97 10.60
C VAL A 138 -25.26 -2.78 10.93
N VAL A 139 -25.41 -3.90 11.65
CA VAL A 139 -24.30 -4.77 12.11
C VAL A 139 -24.40 -6.21 11.59
N ASP A 140 -25.34 -6.49 10.68
CA ASP A 140 -25.50 -7.84 10.13
C ASP A 140 -24.30 -8.23 9.26
N GLU A 141 -23.85 -9.49 9.38
CA GLU A 141 -22.65 -10.00 8.68
C GLU A 141 -22.75 -9.93 7.15
N ARG A 142 -23.96 -9.88 6.59
CA ARG A 142 -24.21 -9.77 5.15
C ARG A 142 -23.82 -8.41 4.58
N LEU A 143 -23.72 -7.39 5.43
CA LEU A 143 -23.26 -6.05 5.05
C LEU A 143 -21.77 -6.00 4.71
N ALA A 144 -20.95 -6.82 5.37
CA ALA A 144 -19.51 -6.70 5.25
C ALA A 144 -18.97 -6.74 3.81
N PRO A 145 -19.43 -7.65 2.91
CA PRO A 145 -18.98 -7.64 1.51
C PRO A 145 -19.26 -6.32 0.80
N ALA A 146 -20.51 -5.84 0.83
CA ALA A 146 -20.90 -4.61 0.12
C ALA A 146 -20.21 -3.37 0.68
N VAL A 147 -20.05 -3.28 2.00
CA VAL A 147 -19.36 -2.16 2.67
C VAL A 147 -17.87 -2.16 2.34
N CYS A 148 -17.22 -3.33 2.33
CA CYS A 148 -15.80 -3.43 1.97
C CYS A 148 -15.56 -3.12 0.48
N GLU A 149 -16.41 -3.61 -0.42
CA GLU A 149 -16.31 -3.35 -1.86
C GLU A 149 -16.53 -1.87 -2.19
N LEU A 150 -17.51 -1.22 -1.53
CA LEU A 150 -17.67 0.23 -1.61
C LEU A 150 -16.43 0.97 -1.11
N GLY A 151 -15.86 0.53 0.01
CA GLY A 151 -14.60 1.08 0.52
C GLY A 151 -13.46 0.96 -0.49
N LEU A 152 -13.32 -0.18 -1.14
CA LEU A 152 -12.31 -0.41 -2.19
C LEU A 152 -12.52 0.48 -3.43
N LEU A 153 -13.76 0.65 -3.87
CA LEU A 153 -14.09 1.56 -4.96
C LEU A 153 -13.61 2.98 -4.62
N LEU A 154 -13.88 3.45 -3.40
CA LEU A 154 -13.49 4.79 -2.94
C LEU A 154 -11.97 4.95 -2.77
N VAL A 155 -11.24 3.87 -2.41
CA VAL A 155 -9.76 3.89 -2.46
C VAL A 155 -9.29 4.18 -3.88
N GLY A 156 -9.88 3.50 -4.88
CA GLY A 156 -9.56 3.72 -6.29
C GLY A 156 -9.95 5.11 -6.81
N ASP A 157 -10.88 5.81 -6.15
CA ASP A 157 -11.27 7.20 -6.46
C ASP A 157 -10.46 8.24 -5.66
N GLY A 158 -9.58 7.78 -4.77
CA GLY A 158 -8.78 8.67 -3.92
C GLY A 158 -9.55 9.29 -2.75
N ARG A 159 -10.78 8.85 -2.47
CA ARG A 159 -11.62 9.29 -1.34
C ARG A 159 -11.26 8.51 -0.07
N LEU A 160 -10.01 8.65 0.36
CA LEU A 160 -9.37 7.74 1.34
C LEU A 160 -10.00 7.79 2.72
N ALA A 161 -10.49 8.94 3.18
CA ALA A 161 -11.12 9.06 4.50
C ALA A 161 -12.46 8.32 4.58
N GLU A 162 -13.30 8.42 3.54
CA GLU A 162 -14.56 7.66 3.47
C GLU A 162 -14.30 6.17 3.30
N ALA A 163 -13.33 5.82 2.45
CA ALA A 163 -12.91 4.44 2.24
C ALA A 163 -12.49 3.77 3.54
N GLU A 164 -11.63 4.44 4.32
CA GLU A 164 -11.16 3.94 5.60
C GLU A 164 -12.31 3.71 6.60
N ALA A 165 -13.24 4.66 6.71
CA ALA A 165 -14.39 4.52 7.59
C ALA A 165 -15.24 3.30 7.22
N LEU A 166 -15.48 3.06 5.92
CA LEU A 166 -16.22 1.90 5.43
C LEU A 166 -15.46 0.60 5.66
N LEU A 167 -14.16 0.55 5.35
CA LEU A 167 -13.33 -0.63 5.55
C LEU A 167 -13.23 -1.02 7.04
N ARG A 168 -13.07 -0.05 7.95
CA ARG A 168 -13.11 -0.28 9.40
C ARG A 168 -14.47 -0.80 9.85
N ARG A 169 -15.56 -0.25 9.30
CA ARG A 169 -16.92 -0.74 9.57
C ARG A 169 -17.09 -2.18 9.09
N GLY A 170 -16.69 -2.50 7.86
CA GLY A 170 -16.74 -3.86 7.33
C GLY A 170 -15.94 -4.85 8.15
N LEU A 171 -14.72 -4.46 8.58
CA LEU A 171 -13.88 -5.27 9.45
C LEU A 171 -14.54 -5.50 10.83
N ALA A 172 -15.15 -4.48 11.44
CA ALA A 172 -15.84 -4.61 12.72
C ALA A 172 -17.05 -5.55 12.63
N ILE A 173 -17.80 -5.52 11.52
CA ILE A 173 -18.88 -6.47 11.25
C ILE A 173 -18.34 -7.89 11.12
N ASP A 174 -17.25 -8.07 10.37
CA ASP A 174 -16.60 -9.37 10.24
C ASP A 174 -16.02 -9.89 11.57
N ASP A 175 -15.54 -9.01 12.43
CA ASP A 175 -15.02 -9.40 13.76
C ASP A 175 -16.13 -9.87 14.70
N ALA A 176 -17.31 -9.28 14.62
CA ALA A 176 -18.48 -9.63 15.45
C ALA A 176 -19.24 -10.87 14.97
N GLY A 177 -19.11 -11.24 13.69
CA GLY A 177 -19.90 -12.30 13.04
C GLY A 177 -19.50 -13.72 13.43
N VAL A 178 -20.36 -14.71 13.10
CA VAL A 178 -20.10 -16.13 13.26
C VAL A 178 -19.30 -16.67 12.07
N ARG A 179 -18.46 -17.70 12.28
CA ARG A 179 -17.48 -18.24 11.32
C ARG A 179 -18.09 -18.63 9.97
N ARG A 180 -17.72 -17.91 8.88
CA ARG A 180 -17.88 -18.31 7.47
C ARG A 180 -16.52 -18.41 6.80
N VAL A 181 -16.37 -19.30 5.80
CA VAL A 181 -15.11 -19.56 5.08
C VAL A 181 -14.57 -18.27 4.43
N ASP A 182 -15.44 -17.49 3.78
CA ASP A 182 -15.04 -16.28 3.04
C ASP A 182 -14.67 -15.08 3.94
N ARG A 183 -15.01 -15.13 5.23
CA ARG A 183 -14.82 -14.02 6.16
C ARG A 183 -13.34 -13.74 6.43
N ARG A 184 -12.54 -14.78 6.65
CA ARG A 184 -11.12 -14.60 6.95
C ARG A 184 -10.35 -14.04 5.79
N ALA A 185 -10.62 -14.49 4.56
CA ALA A 185 -10.02 -13.93 3.36
C ALA A 185 -10.34 -12.44 3.24
N ARG A 186 -11.60 -12.06 3.45
CA ARG A 186 -12.02 -10.65 3.46
C ARG A 186 -11.39 -9.86 4.60
N GLN A 187 -11.28 -10.40 5.81
CA GLN A 187 -10.60 -9.76 6.94
C GLN A 187 -9.13 -9.49 6.61
N VAL A 188 -8.40 -10.49 6.10
CA VAL A 188 -6.99 -10.33 5.69
C VAL A 188 -6.86 -9.24 4.65
N PHE A 189 -7.63 -9.32 3.59
CA PHE A 189 -7.61 -8.33 2.51
C PHE A 189 -7.96 -6.92 3.00
N THR A 190 -8.99 -6.78 3.85
CA THR A 190 -9.38 -5.48 4.43
C THR A 190 -8.29 -4.90 5.33
N LEU A 191 -7.64 -5.74 6.14
CA LEU A 191 -6.50 -5.35 6.98
C LEU A 191 -5.31 -4.90 6.15
N ASP A 192 -4.99 -5.59 5.05
CA ASP A 192 -3.91 -5.21 4.14
C ASP A 192 -4.18 -3.84 3.50
N ILE A 193 -5.42 -3.55 3.08
CA ILE A 193 -5.79 -2.24 2.53
C ILE A 193 -5.74 -1.14 3.60
N LEU A 194 -6.26 -1.40 4.80
CA LEU A 194 -6.17 -0.43 5.91
C LEU A 194 -4.71 -0.14 6.28
N ALA A 195 -3.84 -1.15 6.26
CA ALA A 195 -2.41 -0.96 6.49
C ALA A 195 -1.74 -0.14 5.37
N ALA A 196 -2.13 -0.33 4.12
CA ALA A 196 -1.66 0.50 3.01
C ALA A 196 -2.10 1.95 3.16
N LEU A 197 -3.34 2.20 3.60
CA LEU A 197 -3.85 3.54 3.93
C LEU A 197 -3.09 4.18 5.09
N ALA A 198 -2.84 3.43 6.17
CA ALA A 198 -2.04 3.90 7.31
C ALA A 198 -0.61 4.25 6.87
N THR A 199 0.04 3.37 6.07
CA THR A 199 1.37 3.63 5.51
C THR A 199 1.40 4.90 4.66
N SER A 200 0.37 5.13 3.83
CA SER A 200 0.30 6.32 2.98
C SER A 200 0.10 7.62 3.76
N LYS A 201 -0.43 7.54 4.97
CA LYS A 201 -0.54 8.66 5.93
C LYS A 201 0.72 8.89 6.75
N GLY A 202 1.68 7.93 6.73
CA GLY A 202 2.86 7.91 7.57
C GLY A 202 2.66 7.21 8.92
N ASP A 203 1.48 6.64 9.19
CA ASP A 203 1.25 5.87 10.43
C ASP A 203 1.75 4.43 10.29
N HIS A 204 3.07 4.28 10.34
CA HIS A 204 3.73 2.99 10.24
C HIS A 204 3.48 2.09 11.46
N ALA A 205 3.10 2.65 12.62
CA ALA A 205 2.79 1.87 13.81
C ALA A 205 1.46 1.14 13.67
N GLU A 206 0.43 1.85 13.21
CA GLU A 206 -0.86 1.24 12.90
C GLU A 206 -0.74 0.23 11.76
N ALA A 207 -0.01 0.58 10.68
CA ALA A 207 0.21 -0.31 9.55
C ALA A 207 0.86 -1.64 9.98
N GLU A 208 1.87 -1.61 10.85
CA GLU A 208 2.49 -2.82 11.40
C GLU A 208 1.51 -3.67 12.20
N ALA A 209 0.72 -3.05 13.07
CA ALA A 209 -0.26 -3.76 13.89
C ALA A 209 -1.32 -4.47 13.03
N LEU A 210 -1.84 -3.78 12.01
CA LEU A 210 -2.81 -4.34 11.05
C LEU A 210 -2.23 -5.52 10.26
N LEU A 211 -1.00 -5.38 9.73
CA LEU A 211 -0.34 -6.44 8.95
C LEU A 211 0.06 -7.64 9.81
N ARG A 212 0.50 -7.45 11.05
CA ARG A 212 0.75 -8.57 11.98
C ARG A 212 -0.55 -9.34 12.25
N ARG A 213 -1.67 -8.64 12.42
CA ARG A 213 -2.99 -9.26 12.59
C ARG A 213 -3.41 -10.01 11.33
N ALA A 214 -3.26 -9.41 10.14
CA ALA A 214 -3.56 -10.04 8.85
C ALA A 214 -2.73 -11.32 8.65
N LEU A 215 -1.41 -11.27 8.92
CA LEU A 215 -0.52 -12.40 8.79
C LEU A 215 -0.87 -13.55 9.75
N ALA A 216 -1.27 -13.23 10.98
CA ALA A 216 -1.73 -14.23 11.94
C ALA A 216 -3.01 -14.94 11.46
N LEU A 217 -3.97 -14.18 10.89
CA LEU A 217 -5.18 -14.76 10.30
C LEU A 217 -4.88 -15.60 9.06
N ALA A 218 -4.01 -15.11 8.15
CA ALA A 218 -3.64 -15.80 6.93
C ALA A 218 -2.90 -17.14 7.20
N THR A 219 -2.05 -17.17 8.22
CA THR A 219 -1.29 -18.39 8.57
C THR A 219 -2.13 -19.45 9.29
N LEU A 220 -3.22 -19.05 9.93
CA LEU A 220 -4.13 -19.96 10.67
C LEU A 220 -5.23 -20.55 9.79
N ASP A 221 -5.45 -20.05 8.59
CA ASP A 221 -6.52 -20.52 7.71
C ASP A 221 -5.97 -21.35 6.54
N PRO A 222 -6.20 -22.67 6.52
CA PRO A 222 -5.78 -23.50 5.40
C PRO A 222 -6.45 -23.18 4.06
N ALA A 223 -7.56 -22.44 4.08
CA ALA A 223 -8.24 -21.98 2.87
C ALA A 223 -7.50 -20.83 2.19
N LEU A 224 -6.69 -20.06 2.95
CA LEU A 224 -5.82 -19.01 2.42
C LEU A 224 -4.53 -19.64 1.87
N GLY A 225 -4.20 -19.26 0.65
CA GLY A 225 -3.06 -19.82 -0.06
C GLY A 225 -1.72 -19.18 0.32
N PRO A 226 -0.61 -19.79 -0.13
CA PRO A 226 0.72 -19.19 0.03
C PRO A 226 0.85 -17.79 -0.59
N ALA A 227 0.03 -17.46 -1.60
CA ALA A 227 0.00 -16.12 -2.21
C ALA A 227 -0.49 -15.05 -1.23
N ASP A 228 -1.58 -15.33 -0.49
CA ASP A 228 -2.13 -14.40 0.51
C ASP A 228 -1.13 -14.16 1.65
N VAL A 229 -0.51 -15.24 2.16
CA VAL A 229 0.56 -15.14 3.17
C VAL A 229 1.76 -14.37 2.62
N GLY A 230 2.10 -14.56 1.33
CA GLY A 230 3.17 -13.86 0.65
C GLY A 230 2.89 -12.36 0.55
N ALA A 231 1.68 -11.97 0.15
CA ALA A 231 1.25 -10.58 0.01
C ALA A 231 1.33 -9.83 1.34
N THR A 232 0.67 -10.36 2.38
CA THR A 232 0.70 -9.77 3.72
C THR A 232 2.11 -9.71 4.31
N SER A 233 2.94 -10.76 4.10
CA SER A 233 4.35 -10.78 4.52
C SER A 233 5.17 -9.71 3.81
N SER A 234 4.91 -9.46 2.52
CA SER A 234 5.56 -8.41 1.74
C SER A 234 5.21 -7.02 2.28
N GLY A 235 3.93 -6.76 2.51
CA GLY A 235 3.46 -5.52 3.12
C GLY A 235 4.10 -5.26 4.49
N LEU A 236 4.11 -6.27 5.37
CA LEU A 236 4.74 -6.17 6.69
C LEU A 236 6.26 -5.93 6.59
N ALA A 237 6.94 -6.64 5.67
CA ALA A 237 8.37 -6.45 5.46
C ALA A 237 8.70 -5.00 5.08
N LYS A 238 7.91 -4.40 4.18
CA LYS A 238 8.08 -3.00 3.78
C LYS A 238 7.92 -2.05 4.95
N VAL A 239 6.84 -2.18 5.73
CA VAL A 239 6.58 -1.32 6.91
C VAL A 239 7.69 -1.46 7.95
N LEU A 240 8.19 -2.66 8.20
CA LEU A 240 9.31 -2.89 9.13
C LEU A 240 10.60 -2.22 8.65
N ILE A 241 10.86 -2.22 7.34
CA ILE A 241 12.02 -1.54 6.75
C ILE A 241 11.87 -0.02 6.88
N ASP A 242 10.68 0.53 6.58
CA ASP A 242 10.40 1.95 6.73
C ASP A 242 10.59 2.41 8.20
N ARG A 243 10.32 1.52 9.17
CA ARG A 243 10.60 1.73 10.61
C ARG A 243 12.04 1.42 11.05
N GLY A 244 12.95 1.13 10.12
CA GLY A 244 14.36 0.83 10.42
C GLY A 244 14.63 -0.60 10.91
N GLN A 245 13.64 -1.49 10.94
CA GLN A 245 13.77 -2.90 11.37
C GLN A 245 14.25 -3.78 10.20
N MET A 246 15.42 -3.44 9.64
CA MET A 246 15.96 -4.01 8.38
C MET A 246 16.10 -5.53 8.41
N ARG A 247 16.48 -6.11 9.55
CA ARG A 247 16.71 -7.56 9.67
C ARG A 247 15.40 -8.34 9.56
N GLU A 248 14.42 -8.00 10.39
CA GLU A 248 13.12 -8.69 10.40
C GLU A 248 12.39 -8.50 9.07
N GLY A 249 12.35 -7.26 8.55
CA GLY A 249 11.75 -6.96 7.25
C GLY A 249 12.43 -7.72 6.10
N GLY A 250 13.76 -7.80 6.08
CA GLY A 250 14.50 -8.55 5.08
C GLY A 250 14.26 -10.07 5.14
N ASP A 251 14.13 -10.63 6.36
CA ASP A 251 13.81 -12.05 6.54
C ASP A 251 12.38 -12.37 6.04
N LEU A 252 11.40 -11.52 6.35
CA LEU A 252 10.04 -11.67 5.86
C LEU A 252 9.95 -11.53 4.34
N ALA A 253 10.63 -10.55 3.76
CA ALA A 253 10.66 -10.36 2.31
C ALA A 253 11.26 -11.59 1.58
N ARG A 254 12.34 -12.18 2.11
CA ARG A 254 12.90 -13.43 1.53
C ARG A 254 11.91 -14.59 1.59
N ARG A 255 11.19 -14.74 2.70
CA ARG A 255 10.15 -15.78 2.84
C ARG A 255 9.00 -15.55 1.87
N ALA A 256 8.54 -14.30 1.72
CA ALA A 256 7.49 -13.95 0.77
C ALA A 256 7.90 -14.27 -0.67
N LEU A 257 9.13 -13.91 -1.08
CA LEU A 257 9.64 -14.22 -2.41
C LEU A 257 9.67 -15.74 -2.66
N ALA A 258 10.17 -16.52 -1.69
CA ALA A 258 10.21 -17.98 -1.81
C ALA A 258 8.81 -18.61 -1.91
N LEU A 259 7.79 -18.03 -1.25
CA LEU A 259 6.40 -18.46 -1.39
C LEU A 259 5.88 -18.21 -2.81
N TYR A 260 6.09 -17.01 -3.36
CA TYR A 260 5.66 -16.67 -4.71
C TYR A 260 6.36 -17.52 -5.77
N GLU A 261 7.69 -17.71 -5.68
CA GLU A 261 8.46 -18.54 -6.62
C GLU A 261 7.97 -19.98 -6.65
N ARG A 262 7.60 -20.53 -5.49
CA ARG A 262 7.09 -21.90 -5.38
C ARG A 262 5.71 -22.10 -6.01
N VAL A 263 4.83 -21.10 -5.95
CA VAL A 263 3.43 -21.22 -6.35
C VAL A 263 3.21 -20.75 -7.78
N GLN A 264 3.87 -19.67 -8.16
CA GLN A 264 3.57 -18.95 -9.40
C GLN A 264 4.75 -18.94 -10.41
N GLY A 265 5.89 -19.56 -10.04
CA GLY A 265 7.11 -19.52 -10.84
C GLY A 265 7.86 -18.18 -10.74
N GLU A 266 8.95 -18.05 -11.51
CA GLU A 266 9.91 -16.94 -11.36
C GLU A 266 9.45 -15.57 -11.94
N ARG A 267 8.32 -15.50 -12.64
CA ARG A 267 7.90 -14.33 -13.43
C ARG A 267 6.47 -13.88 -13.14
N HIS A 268 6.11 -13.75 -11.89
CA HIS A 268 4.78 -13.24 -11.51
C HIS A 268 4.85 -11.78 -11.06
N ALA A 269 3.92 -10.95 -11.50
CA ALA A 269 3.91 -9.51 -11.25
C ALA A 269 3.97 -9.14 -9.75
N GLU A 270 3.39 -9.96 -8.88
CA GLU A 270 3.38 -9.77 -7.42
C GLU A 270 4.78 -9.86 -6.79
N GLN A 271 5.74 -10.55 -7.43
CA GLN A 271 7.13 -10.60 -6.97
C GLN A 271 7.83 -9.23 -7.07
N THR A 272 7.32 -8.32 -7.90
CA THR A 272 7.93 -7.01 -8.12
C THR A 272 8.07 -6.23 -6.81
N GLU A 273 7.03 -6.17 -5.99
CA GLU A 273 7.05 -5.44 -4.73
C GLU A 273 8.05 -6.05 -3.73
N VAL A 274 8.09 -7.38 -3.64
CA VAL A 274 9.03 -8.09 -2.76
C VAL A 274 10.47 -7.87 -3.20
N LEU A 275 10.74 -7.91 -4.50
CA LEU A 275 12.07 -7.65 -5.07
C LEU A 275 12.52 -6.22 -4.80
N VAL A 276 11.61 -5.24 -4.90
CA VAL A 276 11.87 -3.84 -4.54
C VAL A 276 12.19 -3.72 -3.05
N THR A 277 11.43 -4.39 -2.19
CA THR A 277 11.65 -4.40 -0.73
C THR A 277 13.02 -4.98 -0.38
N LEU A 278 13.41 -6.12 -0.98
CA LEU A 278 14.73 -6.72 -0.80
C LEU A 278 15.85 -5.82 -1.33
N ALA A 279 15.64 -5.13 -2.45
CA ALA A 279 16.60 -4.18 -2.97
C ALA A 279 16.85 -3.02 -2.00
N SER A 280 15.80 -2.50 -1.34
CA SER A 280 15.93 -1.46 -0.31
C SER A 280 16.79 -1.94 0.87
N VAL A 281 16.61 -3.19 1.32
CA VAL A 281 17.45 -3.80 2.38
C VAL A 281 18.91 -3.90 1.93
N ARG A 282 19.17 -4.33 0.69
CA ARG A 282 20.53 -4.46 0.16
C ARG A 282 21.20 -3.09 -0.01
N ALA A 283 20.45 -2.09 -0.49
CA ALA A 283 20.94 -0.73 -0.61
C ALA A 283 21.33 -0.15 0.76
N ALA A 284 20.47 -0.33 1.79
CA ALA A 284 20.76 0.10 3.16
C ALA A 284 21.98 -0.62 3.78
N ALA A 285 22.24 -1.87 3.37
CA ALA A 285 23.44 -2.62 3.75
C ALA A 285 24.71 -2.21 2.97
N GLY A 286 24.60 -1.30 1.99
CA GLY A 286 25.69 -0.89 1.11
C GLY A 286 25.99 -1.84 -0.05
N ALA A 287 25.19 -2.91 -0.22
CA ALA A 287 25.32 -3.87 -1.31
C ALA A 287 24.60 -3.36 -2.57
N LEU A 288 25.10 -2.28 -3.16
CA LEU A 288 24.42 -1.53 -4.23
C LEU A 288 24.26 -2.35 -5.52
N ASP A 289 25.25 -3.16 -5.87
CA ASP A 289 25.17 -4.01 -7.07
C ASP A 289 24.07 -5.07 -6.95
N GLU A 290 23.91 -5.67 -5.75
CA GLU A 290 22.82 -6.61 -5.49
C GLU A 290 21.46 -5.88 -5.55
N ALA A 291 21.37 -4.67 -5.00
CA ALA A 291 20.14 -3.87 -5.07
C ALA A 291 19.77 -3.55 -6.52
N VAL A 292 20.74 -3.16 -7.37
CA VAL A 292 20.52 -2.94 -8.81
C VAL A 292 20.05 -4.22 -9.50
N ALA A 293 20.67 -5.36 -9.20
CA ALA A 293 20.29 -6.65 -9.80
C ALA A 293 18.83 -7.03 -9.45
N LEU A 294 18.43 -6.83 -8.18
CA LEU A 294 17.06 -7.06 -7.71
C LEU A 294 16.05 -6.12 -8.39
N LEU A 295 16.36 -4.82 -8.48
CA LEU A 295 15.47 -3.86 -9.16
C LEU A 295 15.35 -4.10 -10.66
N ARG A 296 16.43 -4.50 -11.32
CA ARG A 296 16.36 -4.94 -12.72
C ARG A 296 15.53 -6.20 -12.90
N ARG A 297 15.62 -7.16 -11.95
CA ARG A 297 14.74 -8.33 -11.95
C ARG A 297 13.29 -7.90 -11.75
N ALA A 298 13.01 -6.99 -10.80
CA ALA A 298 11.67 -6.42 -10.58
C ALA A 298 11.11 -5.77 -11.85
N GLY A 299 11.93 -4.98 -12.56
CA GLY A 299 11.55 -4.38 -13.85
C GLY A 299 11.19 -5.44 -14.91
N ARG A 300 12.02 -6.48 -15.08
CA ARG A 300 11.72 -7.57 -16.04
C ARG A 300 10.44 -8.33 -15.69
N VAL A 301 10.19 -8.56 -14.40
CA VAL A 301 8.94 -9.19 -13.93
C VAL A 301 7.74 -8.26 -14.18
N ALA A 302 7.91 -6.97 -13.94
CA ALA A 302 6.86 -5.97 -14.18
C ALA A 302 6.54 -5.78 -15.69
N GLU A 303 7.44 -6.10 -16.61
CA GLU A 303 7.17 -6.03 -18.07
C GLU A 303 6.32 -7.21 -18.60
N THR A 304 5.89 -8.13 -17.74
CA THR A 304 4.94 -9.19 -18.16
C THR A 304 3.62 -8.59 -18.60
N GLU A 305 2.92 -9.21 -19.54
CA GLU A 305 1.71 -8.68 -20.19
C GLU A 305 0.59 -8.32 -19.21
N ASN A 306 0.51 -9.02 -18.07
CA ASN A 306 -0.55 -8.84 -17.07
C ASN A 306 -0.19 -7.85 -15.95
N ALA A 307 1.01 -7.26 -15.94
CA ALA A 307 1.39 -6.34 -14.87
C ALA A 307 0.70 -4.98 -15.02
N ARG A 308 0.03 -4.56 -13.95
CA ARG A 308 -0.65 -3.26 -13.90
C ARG A 308 0.35 -2.12 -14.07
N PRO A 309 -0.03 -0.99 -14.72
CA PRO A 309 0.88 0.15 -14.92
C PRO A 309 1.51 0.66 -13.62
N VAL A 310 0.78 0.63 -12.48
CA VAL A 310 1.31 1.03 -11.17
C VAL A 310 2.45 0.14 -10.65
N VAL A 311 2.47 -1.15 -11.02
CA VAL A 311 3.56 -2.08 -10.66
C VAL A 311 4.82 -1.74 -11.46
N LYS A 312 4.66 -1.45 -12.75
CA LYS A 312 5.74 -0.97 -13.64
C LYS A 312 6.30 0.37 -13.15
N ALA A 313 5.41 1.28 -12.76
CA ALA A 313 5.76 2.58 -12.17
C ALA A 313 6.61 2.41 -10.89
N ALA A 314 6.22 1.53 -9.99
CA ALA A 314 6.95 1.26 -8.76
C ALA A 314 8.38 0.73 -9.03
N ALA A 315 8.54 -0.22 -9.96
CA ALA A 315 9.85 -0.74 -10.33
C ALA A 315 10.76 0.36 -10.91
N ALA A 316 10.24 1.19 -11.81
CA ALA A 316 10.98 2.30 -12.43
C ALA A 316 11.36 3.37 -11.37
N ALA A 317 10.43 3.77 -10.50
CA ALA A 317 10.67 4.75 -9.45
C ALA A 317 11.77 4.31 -8.48
N ASN A 318 11.75 3.05 -8.04
CA ASN A 318 12.75 2.54 -7.10
C ASN A 318 14.15 2.42 -7.73
N LEU A 319 14.25 2.04 -9.01
CA LEU A 319 15.53 2.05 -9.72
C LEU A 319 16.04 3.49 -9.92
N GLY A 320 15.16 4.43 -10.30
CA GLY A 320 15.48 5.86 -10.37
C GLY A 320 15.97 6.41 -9.03
N GLY A 321 15.28 6.09 -7.92
CA GLY A 321 15.69 6.48 -6.57
C GLY A 321 17.05 5.93 -6.17
N LEU A 322 17.38 4.70 -6.56
CA LEU A 322 18.70 4.12 -6.32
C LEU A 322 19.79 4.86 -7.12
N TRP A 323 19.53 5.23 -8.38
CA TRP A 323 20.47 6.07 -9.15
C TRP A 323 20.64 7.45 -8.55
N MET A 324 19.55 8.06 -8.03
CA MET A 324 19.63 9.33 -7.30
C MET A 324 20.56 9.23 -6.07
N SER A 325 20.44 8.16 -5.29
CA SER A 325 21.29 7.95 -4.10
C SER A 325 22.78 7.79 -4.43
N GLN A 326 23.09 7.41 -5.68
CA GLN A 326 24.46 7.32 -6.22
C GLN A 326 24.92 8.61 -6.92
N GLY A 327 24.11 9.69 -6.91
CA GLY A 327 24.40 10.93 -7.65
C GLY A 327 24.21 10.84 -9.16
N ARG A 328 23.68 9.73 -9.66
CA ARG A 328 23.47 9.45 -11.09
C ARG A 328 22.13 10.04 -11.56
N TYR A 329 21.96 11.35 -11.42
CA TYR A 329 20.70 12.04 -11.70
C TYR A 329 20.27 11.96 -13.17
N GLN A 330 21.24 11.94 -14.11
CA GLN A 330 20.96 11.82 -15.54
C GLN A 330 20.35 10.46 -15.91
N ASP A 331 20.77 9.38 -15.22
CA ASP A 331 20.23 8.04 -15.42
C ASP A 331 18.90 7.85 -14.68
N ALA A 332 18.69 8.59 -13.60
CA ALA A 332 17.48 8.52 -12.78
C ALA A 332 16.28 9.22 -13.47
N GLU A 333 16.49 10.38 -14.10
CA GLU A 333 15.44 11.21 -14.66
C GLU A 333 14.50 10.46 -15.59
N PRO A 334 14.95 9.79 -16.67
CA PRO A 334 14.04 9.12 -17.60
C PRO A 334 13.23 7.98 -16.93
N LEU A 335 13.78 7.36 -15.88
CA LEU A 335 13.06 6.34 -15.11
C LEU A 335 11.96 6.95 -14.24
N LEU A 336 12.23 8.12 -13.65
CA LEU A 336 11.26 8.81 -12.80
C LEU A 336 10.16 9.46 -13.62
N GLU A 337 10.48 10.05 -14.80
CA GLU A 337 9.49 10.52 -15.76
C GLU A 337 8.56 9.38 -16.18
N ARG A 338 9.15 8.23 -16.57
CA ARG A 338 8.39 7.04 -16.95
C ARG A 338 7.54 6.51 -15.80
N ALA A 339 8.03 6.58 -14.55
CA ALA A 339 7.27 6.17 -13.37
C ALA A 339 6.03 7.04 -13.16
N VAL A 340 6.13 8.35 -13.34
CA VAL A 340 4.99 9.27 -13.25
C VAL A 340 3.97 8.98 -14.36
N GLU A 341 4.41 8.84 -15.62
CA GLU A 341 3.53 8.49 -16.74
C GLU A 341 2.76 7.18 -16.52
N LEU A 342 3.46 6.13 -16.13
CA LEU A 342 2.84 4.82 -15.85
C LEU A 342 1.88 4.87 -14.66
N ALA A 343 2.21 5.62 -13.62
CA ALA A 343 1.32 5.81 -12.49
C ALA A 343 0.04 6.58 -12.91
N GLU A 344 0.18 7.63 -13.74
CA GLU A 344 -0.98 8.36 -14.29
C GLU A 344 -1.88 7.48 -15.16
N GLN A 345 -1.28 6.65 -15.99
CA GLN A 345 -2.02 5.67 -16.80
C GLN A 345 -2.79 4.65 -15.94
N GLY A 346 -2.21 4.28 -14.80
CA GLY A 346 -2.80 3.27 -13.93
C GLY A 346 -3.90 3.76 -13.01
N VAL A 347 -3.78 5.00 -12.49
CA VAL A 347 -4.70 5.51 -11.45
C VAL A 347 -5.31 6.88 -11.80
N GLY A 348 -4.90 7.50 -12.88
CA GLY A 348 -5.34 8.84 -13.30
C GLY A 348 -4.58 9.98 -12.65
N ALA A 349 -4.52 11.14 -13.34
CA ALA A 349 -3.67 12.30 -13.02
C ALA A 349 -3.98 12.97 -11.65
N GLY A 350 -5.16 12.75 -11.10
CA GLY A 350 -5.60 13.32 -9.82
C GLY A 350 -5.46 12.39 -8.61
N HIS A 351 -5.03 11.15 -8.82
CA HIS A 351 -5.01 10.14 -7.78
C HIS A 351 -3.87 10.34 -6.78
N PRO A 352 -4.09 10.16 -5.45
CA PRO A 352 -3.07 10.33 -4.42
C PRO A 352 -1.86 9.39 -4.55
N GLY A 353 -2.01 8.26 -5.22
CA GLY A 353 -0.89 7.37 -5.55
C GLY A 353 0.23 8.00 -6.39
N LEU A 354 -0.03 9.19 -6.98
CA LEU A 354 0.97 9.97 -7.70
C LEU A 354 1.88 10.81 -6.79
N VAL A 355 1.52 11.03 -5.53
CA VAL A 355 2.28 11.92 -4.63
C VAL A 355 3.75 11.53 -4.58
N ARG A 356 4.05 10.27 -4.28
CA ARG A 356 5.44 9.79 -4.17
C ARG A 356 6.23 9.83 -5.48
N PRO A 357 5.77 9.28 -6.62
CA PRO A 357 6.54 9.37 -7.87
C PRO A 357 6.75 10.81 -8.34
N VAL A 358 5.77 11.72 -8.14
CA VAL A 358 5.91 13.13 -8.46
C VAL A 358 6.96 13.81 -7.56
N GLN A 359 6.99 13.52 -6.26
CA GLN A 359 8.02 14.01 -5.34
C GLN A 359 9.41 13.53 -5.74
N MET A 360 9.57 12.26 -6.09
CA MET A 360 10.87 11.72 -6.51
C MET A 360 11.40 12.39 -7.79
N LEU A 361 10.52 12.68 -8.73
CA LEU A 361 10.89 13.43 -9.95
C LEU A 361 11.24 14.88 -9.61
N ALA A 362 10.48 15.53 -8.71
CA ALA A 362 10.78 16.87 -8.22
C ALA A 362 12.16 16.94 -7.54
N ASP A 363 12.48 15.96 -6.69
CA ASP A 363 13.80 15.83 -6.07
C ASP A 363 14.92 15.67 -7.10
N CYS A 364 14.68 14.88 -8.14
CA CYS A 364 15.64 14.70 -9.23
C CYS A 364 15.90 16.02 -9.96
N TYR A 365 14.86 16.76 -10.31
CA TYR A 365 14.99 18.07 -10.94
C TYR A 365 15.68 19.09 -10.03
N ARG A 366 15.34 19.14 -8.74
CA ARG A 366 16.01 19.97 -7.74
C ARG A 366 17.50 19.68 -7.65
N LEU A 367 17.90 18.41 -7.59
CA LEU A 367 19.30 17.99 -7.52
C LEU A 367 20.08 18.25 -8.82
N ARG A 368 19.37 18.41 -9.93
CA ARG A 368 19.93 18.86 -11.23
C ARG A 368 19.91 20.38 -11.42
N GLY A 369 19.43 21.15 -10.45
CA GLY A 369 19.33 22.61 -10.52
C GLY A 369 18.17 23.13 -11.39
N ARG A 370 17.24 22.25 -11.78
CA ARG A 370 16.03 22.60 -12.54
C ARG A 370 14.93 23.07 -11.58
N PHE A 371 15.18 24.18 -10.92
CA PHE A 371 14.33 24.66 -9.82
C PHE A 371 12.89 25.02 -10.23
N PRO A 372 12.62 25.66 -11.39
CA PRO A 372 11.24 25.96 -11.79
C PRO A 372 10.39 24.69 -11.99
N GLU A 373 10.94 23.68 -12.64
CA GLU A 373 10.25 22.41 -12.87
C GLU A 373 10.07 21.63 -11.57
N ALA A 374 11.06 21.66 -10.68
CA ALA A 374 10.96 21.05 -9.36
C ALA A 374 9.84 21.70 -8.52
N ALA A 375 9.74 23.04 -8.52
CA ALA A 375 8.69 23.78 -7.82
C ALA A 375 7.30 23.38 -8.30
N ALA A 376 7.08 23.33 -9.61
CA ALA A 376 5.79 22.93 -10.20
C ALA A 376 5.38 21.52 -9.79
N LEU A 377 6.32 20.56 -9.72
CA LEU A 377 6.05 19.20 -9.29
C LEU A 377 5.78 19.10 -7.78
N TYR A 378 6.49 19.85 -6.94
CA TYR A 378 6.18 19.89 -5.50
C TYR A 378 4.81 20.52 -5.21
N GLU A 379 4.44 21.60 -5.91
CA GLU A 379 3.12 22.21 -5.81
C GLU A 379 2.01 21.23 -6.25
N ARG A 380 2.25 20.50 -7.34
CA ARG A 380 1.37 19.42 -7.79
C ARG A 380 1.23 18.34 -6.73
N SER A 381 2.35 17.86 -6.18
CA SER A 381 2.35 16.84 -5.12
C SER A 381 1.63 17.32 -3.87
N LEU A 382 1.85 18.57 -3.44
CA LEU A 382 1.16 19.17 -2.30
C LEU A 382 -0.35 19.26 -2.52
N SER A 383 -0.79 19.63 -3.72
CA SER A 383 -2.21 19.66 -4.10
C SER A 383 -2.83 18.25 -4.05
N LEU A 384 -2.14 17.22 -4.54
CA LEU A 384 -2.59 15.83 -4.48
C LEU A 384 -2.68 15.34 -3.03
N ALA A 385 -1.64 15.58 -2.24
CA ALA A 385 -1.59 15.20 -0.83
C ALA A 385 -2.66 15.91 -0.01
N GLY A 386 -2.85 17.22 -0.22
CA GLY A 386 -3.85 18.02 0.49
C GLY A 386 -5.28 17.56 0.28
N ARG A 387 -5.61 17.16 -0.96
CA ARG A 387 -6.95 16.61 -1.28
C ARG A 387 -7.21 15.25 -0.66
N ALA A 388 -6.20 14.39 -0.59
CA ALA A 388 -6.36 13.00 -0.19
C ALA A 388 -6.17 12.77 1.32
N TYR A 389 -5.17 13.44 1.90
CA TYR A 389 -4.73 13.21 3.28
C TYR A 389 -4.90 14.45 4.18
N GLY A 390 -5.25 15.59 3.58
CA GLY A 390 -5.21 16.88 4.26
C GLY A 390 -3.83 17.55 4.21
N LEU A 391 -3.81 18.88 4.36
CA LEU A 391 -2.55 19.66 4.34
C LEU A 391 -1.66 19.37 5.56
N ARG A 392 -2.22 18.86 6.65
CA ARG A 392 -1.46 18.44 7.85
C ARG A 392 -1.19 16.93 7.83
N SER A 393 -0.43 16.49 6.84
CA SER A 393 -0.10 15.08 6.63
C SER A 393 1.37 14.90 6.27
N ALA A 394 1.95 13.72 6.54
CA ALA A 394 3.33 13.41 6.20
C ALA A 394 3.65 13.61 4.69
N PRO A 395 2.78 13.19 3.73
CA PRO A 395 3.01 13.47 2.32
C PRO A 395 3.01 14.97 1.96
N ALA A 396 2.15 15.78 2.61
CA ALA A 396 2.15 17.23 2.42
C ALA A 396 3.42 17.87 3.01
N MET A 397 3.83 17.45 4.20
CA MET A 397 5.07 17.89 4.85
C MET A 397 6.31 17.67 3.97
N ALA A 398 6.44 16.49 3.33
CA ALA A 398 7.55 16.19 2.44
C ALA A 398 7.57 17.13 1.21
N SER A 399 6.40 17.42 0.62
CA SER A 399 6.28 18.36 -0.51
C SER A 399 6.65 19.79 -0.09
N LEU A 400 6.18 20.24 1.08
CA LEU A 400 6.50 21.56 1.64
C LEU A 400 8.00 21.70 1.89
N SER A 401 8.64 20.68 2.46
CA SER A 401 10.09 20.67 2.71
C SER A 401 10.90 20.78 1.41
N GLY A 402 10.50 20.05 0.37
CA GLY A 402 11.14 20.13 -0.94
C GLY A 402 10.97 21.51 -1.61
N LEU A 403 9.74 22.04 -1.59
CA LEU A 403 9.42 23.36 -2.13
C LEU A 403 10.17 24.47 -1.40
N ALA A 404 10.27 24.37 -0.06
CA ALA A 404 11.02 25.33 0.76
C ALA A 404 12.49 25.45 0.31
N VAL A 405 13.15 24.31 0.04
CA VAL A 405 14.53 24.29 -0.46
C VAL A 405 14.63 24.94 -1.85
N VAL A 406 13.66 24.71 -2.73
CA VAL A 406 13.62 25.33 -4.06
C VAL A 406 13.44 26.83 -3.96
N GLU A 407 12.54 27.32 -3.12
CA GLU A 407 12.31 28.75 -2.87
C GLU A 407 13.53 29.44 -2.25
N GLU A 408 14.25 28.74 -1.36
CA GLU A 408 15.53 29.22 -0.80
C GLU A 408 16.57 29.43 -1.92
N GLN A 409 16.71 28.47 -2.85
CA GLN A 409 17.64 28.57 -3.97
C GLN A 409 17.22 29.66 -4.98
N ALA A 410 15.93 29.91 -5.12
CA ALA A 410 15.41 31.02 -5.92
C ALA A 410 15.58 32.41 -5.24
N GLY A 411 16.01 32.45 -3.97
CA GLY A 411 16.20 33.69 -3.21
C GLY A 411 14.94 34.23 -2.53
N HIS A 412 13.84 33.49 -2.57
CA HIS A 412 12.55 33.87 -1.95
C HIS A 412 12.52 33.53 -0.45
N ARG A 413 13.37 34.19 0.33
CA ARG A 413 13.66 33.84 1.73
C ARG A 413 12.44 33.77 2.63
N GLU A 414 11.54 34.75 2.55
CA GLU A 414 10.32 34.80 3.40
C GLU A 414 9.39 33.62 3.13
N ARG A 415 9.21 33.28 1.83
CA ARG A 415 8.41 32.15 1.40
C ARG A 415 9.06 30.82 1.82
N ALA A 416 10.38 30.68 1.65
CA ALA A 416 11.12 29.50 2.09
C ALA A 416 11.00 29.28 3.60
N GLU A 417 11.15 30.35 4.40
CA GLU A 417 10.99 30.28 5.85
C GLU A 417 9.57 29.85 6.26
N ALA A 418 8.55 30.44 5.65
CA ALA A 418 7.16 30.07 5.92
C ALA A 418 6.89 28.60 5.62
N LEU A 419 7.35 28.09 4.46
CA LEU A 419 7.19 26.70 4.07
C LEU A 419 7.95 25.74 5.01
N HIS A 420 9.19 26.06 5.38
CA HIS A 420 9.95 25.26 6.36
C HIS A 420 9.26 25.21 7.73
N ARG A 421 8.75 26.36 8.22
CA ARG A 421 8.01 26.40 9.50
C ARG A 421 6.72 25.59 9.44
N GLU A 422 5.99 25.66 8.34
CA GLU A 422 4.78 24.87 8.12
C GLU A 422 5.11 23.37 8.11
N ALA A 423 6.15 22.95 7.41
CA ALA A 423 6.61 21.56 7.42
C ALA A 423 6.97 21.08 8.85
N VAL A 424 7.68 21.89 9.63
CA VAL A 424 8.02 21.56 11.03
C VAL A 424 6.77 21.51 11.91
N ALA A 425 5.81 22.41 11.75
CA ALA A 425 4.55 22.38 12.50
C ALA A 425 3.76 21.10 12.22
N ILE A 426 3.73 20.63 10.98
CA ILE A 426 3.14 19.34 10.63
C ILE A 426 3.93 18.18 11.27
N ALA A 427 5.28 18.24 11.22
CA ALA A 427 6.14 17.22 11.81
C ALA A 427 5.94 17.06 13.33
N GLU A 428 5.57 18.13 14.03
CA GLU A 428 5.28 18.11 15.47
C GLU A 428 3.90 17.53 15.79
N ASP A 429 2.94 17.66 14.87
CA ASP A 429 1.56 17.20 15.03
C ASP A 429 1.31 15.79 14.48
N VAL A 430 2.16 15.28 13.57
CA VAL A 430 2.01 13.93 13.01
C VAL A 430 2.16 12.88 14.11
N ALA A 431 1.20 11.96 14.16
CA ALA A 431 1.04 11.01 15.25
C ALA A 431 2.22 10.05 15.45
N ASP A 432 2.95 9.70 14.39
CA ASP A 432 4.12 8.81 14.51
C ASP A 432 5.41 9.63 14.77
N ALA A 433 5.86 9.59 16.04
CA ALA A 433 7.14 10.18 16.44
C ALA A 433 8.35 9.58 15.69
N ARG A 434 8.15 8.44 15.03
CA ARG A 434 9.16 7.72 14.23
C ARG A 434 9.03 7.97 12.72
N ASP A 435 8.33 9.03 12.30
CA ASP A 435 8.30 9.42 10.89
C ASP A 435 9.67 9.99 10.47
N PRO A 436 10.35 9.39 9.49
CA PRO A 436 11.61 9.90 8.95
C PRO A 436 11.53 11.33 8.41
N GLY A 437 10.38 11.74 7.88
CA GLY A 437 10.12 13.09 7.39
C GLY A 437 10.24 14.16 8.47
N ARG A 438 9.98 13.79 9.74
CA ARG A 438 10.19 14.70 10.88
C ARG A 438 11.67 15.12 11.03
N ILE A 439 12.58 14.18 10.85
CA ILE A 439 14.04 14.46 10.89
C ILE A 439 14.40 15.43 9.76
N GLU A 440 13.87 15.19 8.57
CA GLU A 440 14.16 15.99 7.37
C GLU A 440 13.59 17.40 7.46
N ALA A 441 12.36 17.56 7.97
CA ALA A 441 11.75 18.88 8.17
C ALA A 441 12.53 19.74 9.19
N LEU A 442 12.87 19.16 10.34
CA LEU A 442 13.65 19.84 11.37
C LEU A 442 15.05 20.21 10.88
N ALA A 443 15.75 19.29 10.21
CA ALA A 443 17.07 19.53 9.65
C ALA A 443 17.03 20.55 8.50
N GLY A 444 15.98 20.57 7.71
CA GLY A 444 15.75 21.55 6.63
C GLY A 444 15.67 22.97 7.18
N LEU A 445 14.82 23.20 8.18
CA LEU A 445 14.69 24.51 8.84
C LEU A 445 15.98 24.91 9.59
N ALA A 446 16.68 23.93 10.22
CA ALA A 446 17.95 24.17 10.87
C ALA A 446 19.00 24.70 9.88
N ARG A 447 19.13 24.04 8.73
CA ARG A 447 20.04 24.45 7.66
C ARG A 447 19.69 25.82 7.11
N PHE A 448 18.40 26.11 6.89
CA PHE A 448 17.92 27.43 6.45
C PHE A 448 18.37 28.50 7.45
N TYR A 449 18.13 28.33 8.75
CA TYR A 449 18.57 29.31 9.77
C TYR A 449 20.11 29.43 9.86
N GLN A 450 20.83 28.34 9.67
CA GLN A 450 22.29 28.39 9.60
C GLN A 450 22.77 29.29 8.45
N HIS A 451 22.18 29.16 7.25
CA HIS A 451 22.48 30.02 6.10
C HIS A 451 22.11 31.50 6.33
N GLN A 452 21.13 31.76 7.18
CA GLN A 452 20.74 33.12 7.60
C GLN A 452 21.58 33.66 8.77
N GLY A 453 22.57 32.90 9.29
CA GLY A 453 23.37 33.28 10.44
C GLY A 453 22.66 33.20 11.79
N GLN A 454 21.46 32.63 11.85
CA GLN A 454 20.69 32.43 13.08
C GLN A 454 21.17 31.15 13.78
N THR A 455 22.41 31.16 14.26
CA THR A 455 23.11 29.97 14.74
C THR A 455 22.47 29.30 15.95
N GLY A 456 21.88 30.08 16.90
CA GLY A 456 21.18 29.52 18.06
C GLY A 456 19.90 28.76 17.69
N SER A 457 19.09 29.30 16.79
CA SER A 457 17.90 28.64 16.27
C SER A 457 18.25 27.37 15.49
N ALA A 458 19.31 27.42 14.69
CA ALA A 458 19.79 26.29 13.91
C ALA A 458 20.26 25.15 14.84
N GLU A 459 21.04 25.45 15.88
CA GLU A 459 21.52 24.47 16.86
C GLU A 459 20.37 23.75 17.56
N HIS A 460 19.40 24.52 18.07
CA HIS A 460 18.21 23.95 18.72
C HIS A 460 17.46 22.96 17.80
N LEU A 461 17.27 23.31 16.55
CA LEU A 461 16.58 22.46 15.59
C LEU A 461 17.37 21.21 15.20
N TYR A 462 18.70 21.30 15.05
CA TYR A 462 19.54 20.14 14.81
C TYR A 462 19.51 19.16 16.01
N VAL A 463 19.53 19.67 17.25
CA VAL A 463 19.40 18.84 18.45
C VAL A 463 18.03 18.14 18.48
N LYS A 464 16.95 18.86 18.18
CA LYS A 464 15.60 18.27 18.03
C LYS A 464 15.57 17.19 16.94
N ALA A 465 16.22 17.42 15.80
CA ALA A 465 16.28 16.45 14.71
C ALA A 465 17.06 15.19 15.11
N LEU A 466 18.15 15.32 15.89
CA LEU A 466 18.88 14.19 16.44
C LEU A 466 18.06 13.38 17.45
N ALA A 467 17.32 14.07 18.33
CA ALA A 467 16.43 13.42 19.27
C ALA A 467 15.30 12.66 18.54
N ALA A 468 14.78 13.23 17.45
CA ALA A 468 13.79 12.54 16.61
C ALA A 468 14.38 11.35 15.84
N ALA A 469 15.70 11.24 15.72
CA ALA A 469 16.40 10.20 14.98
C ALA A 469 16.83 8.99 15.84
N ASP A 470 16.28 8.82 17.05
CA ASP A 470 16.66 7.74 17.98
C ASP A 470 16.33 6.33 17.45
N PHE A 471 15.26 6.22 16.64
CA PHE A 471 14.78 4.97 16.07
C PHE A 471 15.52 4.52 14.81
N VAL A 472 16.25 5.42 14.12
CA VAL A 472 17.01 5.06 12.91
C VAL A 472 18.40 4.52 13.28
N GLY A 473 18.94 3.66 12.44
CA GLY A 473 20.27 3.08 12.64
C GLY A 473 21.38 4.14 12.72
N ALA A 474 22.48 3.85 13.42
CA ALA A 474 23.57 4.80 13.59
C ALA A 474 24.12 5.35 12.27
N ARG A 475 24.15 4.54 11.19
CA ARG A 475 24.61 4.95 9.86
C ARG A 475 23.50 5.42 8.92
N ASP A 476 22.29 5.66 9.44
CA ASP A 476 21.23 6.25 8.62
C ASP A 476 21.67 7.59 8.04
N ALA A 477 21.43 7.78 6.74
CA ALA A 477 21.90 8.97 6.01
C ALA A 477 21.35 10.28 6.61
N ARG A 478 20.14 10.26 7.16
CA ARG A 478 19.50 11.43 7.80
C ARG A 478 20.19 11.79 9.09
N ARG A 479 20.47 10.81 9.98
CA ARG A 479 21.23 11.03 11.21
C ARG A 479 22.62 11.58 10.91
N VAL A 480 23.32 10.99 9.95
CA VAL A 480 24.64 11.44 9.50
C VAL A 480 24.58 12.87 8.94
N ALA A 481 23.54 13.19 8.15
CA ALA A 481 23.36 14.54 7.59
C ALA A 481 23.12 15.59 8.68
N VAL A 482 22.32 15.28 9.71
CA VAL A 482 22.09 16.17 10.85
C VAL A 482 23.38 16.42 11.63
N LEU A 483 24.15 15.37 11.94
CA LEU A 483 25.45 15.51 12.64
C LEU A 483 26.45 16.33 11.83
N ARG A 484 26.52 16.15 10.51
CA ARG A 484 27.38 16.98 9.63
C ARG A 484 26.92 18.45 9.62
N GLY A 485 25.61 18.69 9.57
CA GLY A 485 25.05 20.04 9.68
C GLY A 485 25.46 20.72 10.98
N LEU A 486 25.36 20.00 12.10
CA LEU A 486 25.74 20.50 13.43
C LEU A 486 27.26 20.74 13.55
N ALA A 487 28.10 19.83 13.02
CA ALA A 487 29.54 20.03 12.98
C ALA A 487 29.93 21.29 12.18
N SER A 488 29.30 21.49 11.01
CA SER A 488 29.45 22.70 10.20
C SER A 488 29.02 23.96 10.96
N LEU A 489 27.88 23.89 11.69
CA LEU A 489 27.41 25.00 12.52
C LEU A 489 28.43 25.36 13.63
N TYR A 490 28.94 24.36 14.35
CA TYR A 490 29.94 24.57 15.41
C TYR A 490 31.26 25.14 14.86
N ALA A 491 31.67 24.71 13.67
CA ALA A 491 32.83 25.29 13.00
C ALA A 491 32.62 26.79 12.70
N VAL A 492 31.44 27.18 12.23
CA VAL A 492 31.07 28.60 11.98
C VAL A 492 31.03 29.41 13.27
N GLN A 493 30.58 28.83 14.39
CA GLN A 493 30.55 29.44 15.71
C GLN A 493 31.96 29.53 16.37
N GLY A 494 32.99 28.95 15.75
CA GLY A 494 34.36 28.90 16.34
C GLY A 494 34.56 27.76 17.35
N ARG A 495 33.56 26.92 17.57
CA ARG A 495 33.57 25.74 18.48
C ARG A 495 34.27 24.54 17.80
N ARG A 496 35.54 24.76 17.41
CA ARG A 496 36.30 23.80 16.58
C ARG A 496 36.51 22.43 17.23
N ALA A 497 36.64 22.40 18.56
CA ALA A 497 36.84 21.15 19.29
C ALA A 497 35.62 20.24 19.17
N GLU A 498 34.42 20.80 19.33
CA GLU A 498 33.16 20.08 19.24
C GLU A 498 32.85 19.65 17.78
N ALA A 499 33.15 20.52 16.82
CA ALA A 499 33.05 20.16 15.40
C ALA A 499 33.92 18.96 15.05
N SER A 500 35.21 18.98 15.44
CA SER A 500 36.15 17.88 15.20
C SER A 500 35.76 16.60 15.94
N GLN A 501 35.15 16.70 17.11
CA GLN A 501 34.66 15.54 17.87
C GLN A 501 33.51 14.85 17.13
N ILE A 502 32.56 15.61 16.56
CA ILE A 502 31.46 15.05 15.74
C ILE A 502 32.04 14.41 14.47
N GLU A 503 32.94 15.08 13.78
CA GLU A 503 33.57 14.56 12.55
C GLU A 503 34.32 13.25 12.80
N ALA A 504 35.11 13.17 13.91
CA ALA A 504 35.76 11.92 14.30
C ALA A 504 34.75 10.80 14.64
N ALA A 505 33.64 11.15 15.29
CA ALA A 505 32.59 10.22 15.64
C ALA A 505 31.89 9.63 14.41
N LEU A 506 31.79 10.38 13.31
CA LEU A 506 31.18 9.91 12.06
C LEU A 506 31.94 8.74 11.40
N ALA A 507 33.19 8.46 11.82
CA ALA A 507 33.97 7.36 11.27
C ALA A 507 33.43 5.96 11.64
N THR A 508 32.74 5.81 12.78
CA THR A 508 32.25 4.51 13.26
C THR A 508 30.82 4.57 13.76
N PRO A 509 30.05 3.46 13.67
CA PRO A 509 28.69 3.41 14.21
C PRO A 509 28.61 3.67 15.72
N ALA A 510 29.59 3.19 16.49
CA ALA A 510 29.68 3.43 17.92
C ALA A 510 29.97 4.90 18.23
N GLY A 511 30.85 5.53 17.45
CA GLY A 511 31.12 6.96 17.54
C GLY A 511 29.89 7.81 17.25
N ILE A 512 29.13 7.48 16.20
CA ILE A 512 27.87 8.17 15.86
C ILE A 512 26.87 8.07 17.01
N ALA A 513 26.70 6.88 17.61
CA ALA A 513 25.80 6.69 18.75
C ALA A 513 26.25 7.53 19.97
N ALA A 514 27.54 7.56 20.27
CA ALA A 514 28.13 8.36 21.36
C ALA A 514 27.94 9.87 21.10
N ALA A 515 28.15 10.34 19.87
CA ALA A 515 27.93 11.75 19.50
C ALA A 515 26.49 12.20 19.72
N VAL A 516 25.50 11.35 19.35
CA VAL A 516 24.09 11.65 19.60
C VAL A 516 23.80 11.78 21.09
N THR A 517 24.28 10.86 21.90
CA THR A 517 24.08 10.90 23.35
C THR A 517 24.68 12.18 23.96
N TRP A 518 25.89 12.55 23.54
CA TRP A 518 26.56 13.76 24.03
C TRP A 518 25.85 15.04 23.58
N VAL A 519 25.36 15.11 22.34
CA VAL A 519 24.67 16.31 21.79
C VAL A 519 23.26 16.48 22.38
N VAL A 520 22.53 15.40 22.60
CA VAL A 520 21.13 15.43 23.05
C VAL A 520 21.00 15.50 24.58
N ALA A 521 22.01 15.02 25.34
CA ALA A 521 22.00 15.13 26.79
C ALA A 521 22.01 16.62 27.21
N PRO A 522 21.12 17.03 28.14
CA PRO A 522 21.20 18.38 28.68
C PRO A 522 22.61 18.59 29.26
N ALA A 523 23.26 19.68 28.83
CA ALA A 523 24.53 20.07 29.41
C ALA A 523 24.33 20.32 30.91
N GLU A 524 24.66 19.35 31.75
CA GLU A 524 24.99 19.61 33.13
C GLU A 524 26.35 20.35 33.09
N HIS A 525 26.27 21.64 32.83
CA HIS A 525 27.42 22.51 33.03
C HIS A 525 27.41 23.03 34.44
N PRO A 526 28.57 22.92 35.15
CA PRO A 526 28.75 23.44 36.50
C PRO A 526 28.66 24.97 36.58
#